data_ef64c1aa14397953c1b2eb4eab4194ec
#
_entry.id   ef64c1aa14397953c1b2eb4eab4194ec
#
_cell.length_a   1.000
_cell.length_b   1.000
_cell.length_c   1.000
_cell.angle_alpha   90.00
_cell.angle_beta   90.00
_cell.angle_gamma   90.00
#
_symmetry.space_group_name_H-M   'P 1'
#
loop_
_entity.id
_entity.type
_entity.pdbx_description
1 polymer ?
#
loop_
_entity_poly.entity_id
_entity_poly.type
_entity_poly.pdbx_seq_one_letter_code
_entity_poly.pdbx_strand_id
1 'polypeptide(L)'
;MKLDYGSGRQPREGFMTSDFCGAPNYDFYIQDYKVLDAKDHTFDVIHCRNVIHHIPKQDLPTLFAEFNRLLKYDGQLIISEPREEFHQQNLILDIIWYRFLVYDRTIMIPQEYVDYKQYMTDFEIIETENEYNNEIHTCRKRNIMEVAI
;
A
#
# COMPACT_ATOMS: atom_id res chain seq x y z
N MET A 1 16.28 4.51 5.19
CA MET A 1 15.50 3.37 5.71
C MET A 1 14.37 3.09 4.75
N LYS A 2 14.07 1.81 4.48
CA LYS A 2 13.01 1.40 3.55
C LYS A 2 11.94 0.62 4.32
N LEU A 3 10.67 0.88 4.05
CA LEU A 3 9.52 0.25 4.70
C LEU A 3 8.74 -0.62 3.71
N ASP A 4 8.45 -1.84 4.10
CA ASP A 4 7.45 -2.71 3.46
C ASP A 4 6.13 -2.60 4.25
N TYR A 5 5.21 -1.81 3.74
CA TYR A 5 3.94 -1.51 4.40
C TYR A 5 2.92 -2.60 4.10
N GLY A 6 2.46 -3.28 5.14
CA GLY A 6 1.62 -4.46 5.00
C GLY A 6 2.39 -5.67 4.45
N SER A 7 3.56 -5.93 5.02
CA SER A 7 4.51 -6.93 4.51
C SER A 7 4.01 -8.38 4.55
N GLY A 8 2.99 -8.67 5.36
CA GLY A 8 2.42 -10.01 5.46
C GLY A 8 3.47 -11.07 5.82
N ARG A 9 3.31 -12.26 5.24
CA ARG A 9 4.21 -13.40 5.49
C ARG A 9 5.41 -13.48 4.55
N GLN A 10 5.47 -12.62 3.55
CA GLN A 10 6.55 -12.58 2.56
C GLN A 10 7.12 -11.16 2.47
N PRO A 11 7.80 -10.72 3.54
CA PRO A 11 8.38 -9.38 3.56
C PRO A 11 9.46 -9.24 2.49
N ARG A 12 9.58 -8.04 1.95
CA ARG A 12 10.61 -7.70 0.98
C ARG A 12 11.98 -7.64 1.67
N GLU A 13 12.94 -8.35 1.10
CA GLU A 13 14.32 -8.35 1.60
C GLU A 13 14.93 -6.93 1.62
N GLY A 14 15.60 -6.59 2.70
CA GLY A 14 16.23 -5.27 2.89
C GLY A 14 15.28 -4.15 3.30
N PHE A 15 14.01 -4.46 3.57
CA PHE A 15 13.01 -3.50 4.06
C PHE A 15 12.66 -3.79 5.52
N MET A 16 12.33 -2.75 6.27
CA MET A 16 11.68 -2.87 7.56
C MET A 16 10.26 -3.38 7.36
N THR A 17 9.82 -4.28 8.22
CA THR A 17 8.51 -4.91 8.11
C THR A 17 7.44 -4.17 8.89
N SER A 18 6.22 -4.14 8.37
CA SER A 18 5.06 -3.61 9.09
C SER A 18 3.79 -4.36 8.72
N ASP A 19 2.95 -4.59 9.68
CA ASP A 19 1.61 -5.13 9.45
C ASP A 19 0.70 -4.83 10.65
N PHE A 20 -0.61 -5.04 10.48
CA PHE A 20 -1.59 -4.94 11.56
C PHE A 20 -2.04 -6.32 12.08
N CYS A 21 -1.69 -7.39 11.42
CA CYS A 21 -2.17 -8.76 11.67
C CYS A 21 -1.55 -9.45 12.89
N GLY A 22 -0.97 -8.74 13.83
CA GLY A 22 -0.55 -9.31 15.11
C GLY A 22 0.47 -10.44 15.03
N ALA A 23 1.26 -10.53 13.97
CA ALA A 23 2.42 -11.40 13.97
C ALA A 23 3.48 -10.81 14.91
N PRO A 24 4.09 -11.62 15.78
CA PRO A 24 4.88 -11.09 16.90
C PRO A 24 6.23 -10.48 16.51
N ASN A 25 6.57 -10.40 15.23
CA ASN A 25 7.93 -10.09 14.78
C ASN A 25 8.00 -9.01 13.69
N TYR A 26 7.06 -8.07 13.63
CA TYR A 26 7.19 -6.93 12.74
C TYR A 26 8.01 -5.80 13.40
N ASP A 27 8.78 -5.08 12.61
CA ASP A 27 9.54 -3.91 13.08
C ASP A 27 8.62 -2.78 13.52
N PHE A 28 7.48 -2.63 12.83
CA PHE A 28 6.46 -1.62 13.12
C PHE A 28 5.07 -2.25 13.12
N TYR A 29 4.19 -1.74 13.99
CA TYR A 29 2.79 -2.12 14.03
C TYR A 29 1.93 -1.04 13.36
N ILE A 30 0.99 -1.47 12.50
CA ILE A 30 0.03 -0.58 11.85
C ILE A 30 -1.24 -0.52 12.71
N GLN A 31 -1.59 0.66 13.20
CA GLN A 31 -2.80 0.89 13.96
C GLN A 31 -3.96 1.27 13.01
N ASP A 32 -5.12 0.70 13.25
CA ASP A 32 -6.35 1.00 12.49
C ASP A 32 -6.16 0.96 10.96
N TYR A 33 -5.33 0.04 10.47
CA TYR A 33 -4.97 -0.14 9.06
C TYR A 33 -4.25 1.05 8.40
N LYS A 34 -3.89 2.09 9.15
CA LYS A 34 -3.42 3.34 8.56
C LYS A 34 -2.19 3.93 9.23
N VAL A 35 -2.20 3.98 10.56
CA VAL A 35 -1.19 4.74 11.31
C VAL A 35 -0.03 3.85 11.75
N LEU A 36 1.17 4.24 11.36
CA LEU A 36 2.40 3.56 11.76
C LEU A 36 3.07 4.29 12.95
N ASP A 37 3.50 3.54 13.94
CA ASP A 37 4.27 4.08 15.06
C ASP A 37 5.73 4.36 14.64
N ALA A 38 5.89 5.37 13.81
CA ALA A 38 7.17 5.88 13.34
C ALA A 38 7.14 7.40 13.23
N LYS A 39 8.31 8.01 13.33
CA LYS A 39 8.44 9.48 13.21
C LYS A 39 8.21 9.95 11.78
N ASP A 40 7.85 11.22 11.65
CA ASP A 40 7.75 11.89 10.36
C ASP A 40 9.08 11.81 9.60
N HIS A 41 9.00 11.71 8.28
CA HIS A 41 10.16 11.76 7.38
C HIS A 41 11.25 10.73 7.70
N THR A 42 10.84 9.51 8.09
CA THR A 42 11.76 8.43 8.47
C THR A 42 12.23 7.63 7.25
N PHE A 43 11.36 7.41 6.27
CA PHE A 43 11.64 6.46 5.20
C PHE A 43 12.05 7.13 3.89
N ASP A 44 13.04 6.53 3.23
CA ASP A 44 13.47 6.89 1.87
C ASP A 44 12.55 6.25 0.82
N VAL A 45 12.05 5.06 1.13
CA VAL A 45 11.13 4.29 0.28
C VAL A 45 10.06 3.63 1.14
N ILE A 46 8.81 3.74 0.72
CA ILE A 46 7.71 2.89 1.19
C ILE A 46 7.26 2.02 0.02
N HIS A 47 7.24 0.72 0.23
CA HIS A 47 6.68 -0.26 -0.70
C HIS A 47 5.37 -0.79 -0.12
N CYS A 48 4.29 -0.71 -0.89
CA CYS A 48 2.95 -1.14 -0.52
C CYS A 48 2.42 -2.09 -1.59
N ARG A 49 2.36 -3.39 -1.26
CA ARG A 49 1.98 -4.43 -2.22
C ARG A 49 0.73 -5.17 -1.74
N ASN A 50 -0.30 -5.22 -2.57
CA ASN A 50 -1.55 -5.93 -2.29
C ASN A 50 -2.20 -5.54 -0.96
N VAL A 51 -2.19 -4.26 -0.63
CA VAL A 51 -2.73 -3.71 0.62
C VAL A 51 -3.93 -2.79 0.36
N ILE A 52 -3.81 -1.91 -0.62
CA ILE A 52 -4.79 -0.82 -0.82
C ILE A 52 -6.19 -1.37 -1.12
N HIS A 53 -6.30 -2.46 -1.86
CA HIS A 53 -7.60 -3.08 -2.15
C HIS A 53 -8.31 -3.66 -0.92
N HIS A 54 -7.63 -3.81 0.21
CA HIS A 54 -8.22 -4.19 1.49
C HIS A 54 -8.70 -2.97 2.31
N ILE A 55 -8.31 -1.77 1.94
CA ILE A 55 -8.62 -0.55 2.69
C ILE A 55 -9.96 0.02 2.21
N PRO A 56 -10.88 0.31 3.13
CA PRO A 56 -12.13 0.99 2.76
C PRO A 56 -11.86 2.32 2.03
N LYS A 57 -12.61 2.56 0.98
CA LYS A 57 -12.48 3.75 0.12
C LYS A 57 -12.42 5.06 0.90
N GLN A 58 -13.25 5.20 1.96
CA GLN A 58 -13.27 6.39 2.81
C GLN A 58 -12.01 6.60 3.63
N ASP A 59 -11.20 5.55 3.82
CA ASP A 59 -9.96 5.60 4.60
C ASP A 59 -8.71 5.86 3.73
N LEU A 60 -8.84 5.78 2.42
CA LEU A 60 -7.71 6.00 1.49
C LEU A 60 -7.07 7.39 1.60
N PRO A 61 -7.82 8.49 1.75
CA PRO A 61 -7.21 9.80 1.98
C PRO A 61 -6.31 9.83 3.21
N THR A 62 -6.73 9.18 4.29
CA THR A 62 -5.94 9.08 5.54
C THR A 62 -4.69 8.23 5.34
N LEU A 63 -4.80 7.12 4.61
CA LEU A 63 -3.66 6.26 4.29
C LEU A 63 -2.60 7.01 3.47
N PHE A 64 -3.00 7.74 2.44
CA PHE A 64 -2.06 8.51 1.62
C PHE A 64 -1.44 9.69 2.37
N ALA A 65 -2.20 10.32 3.26
CA ALA A 65 -1.65 11.33 4.17
C ALA A 65 -0.59 10.72 5.10
N GLU A 66 -0.80 9.50 5.58
CA GLU A 66 0.19 8.79 6.41
C GLU A 66 1.45 8.45 5.61
N PHE A 67 1.33 7.96 4.39
CA PHE A 67 2.50 7.75 3.52
C PHE A 67 3.28 9.04 3.29
N ASN A 68 2.57 10.16 3.10
CA ASN A 68 3.19 11.47 2.96
C ASN A 68 3.95 11.90 4.23
N ARG A 69 3.36 11.66 5.41
CA ARG A 69 4.00 11.94 6.70
C ARG A 69 5.29 11.13 6.90
N LEU A 70 5.23 9.84 6.62
CA LEU A 70 6.31 8.89 6.86
C LEU A 70 7.52 9.04 5.92
N LEU A 71 7.25 9.44 4.66
CA LEU A 71 8.29 9.60 3.65
C LEU A 71 9.09 10.88 3.86
N LYS A 72 10.40 10.79 3.63
CA LYS A 72 11.26 11.97 3.45
C LYS A 72 10.79 12.79 2.24
N TYR A 73 11.23 14.03 2.14
CA TYR A 73 10.82 14.95 1.07
C TYR A 73 11.13 14.42 -0.35
N ASP A 74 12.29 13.76 -0.50
CA ASP A 74 12.74 13.12 -1.73
C ASP A 74 12.45 11.60 -1.78
N GLY A 75 11.63 11.12 -0.84
CA GLY A 75 11.27 9.71 -0.72
C GLY A 75 10.34 9.23 -1.83
N GLN A 76 10.35 7.92 -2.06
CA GLN A 76 9.52 7.27 -3.07
C GLN A 76 8.46 6.36 -2.44
N LEU A 77 7.25 6.42 -2.99
CA LEU A 77 6.17 5.48 -2.70
C LEU A 77 6.02 4.53 -3.89
N ILE A 78 6.15 3.23 -3.64
CA ILE A 78 5.97 2.19 -4.66
C ILE A 78 4.71 1.40 -4.31
N ILE A 79 3.71 1.46 -5.17
CA ILE A 79 2.43 0.78 -5.00
C ILE A 79 2.32 -0.33 -6.04
N SER A 80 2.07 -1.55 -5.58
CA SER A 80 1.82 -2.71 -6.43
C SER A 80 0.44 -3.29 -6.10
N GLU A 81 -0.52 -3.10 -6.98
CA GLU A 81 -1.90 -3.55 -6.79
C GLU A 81 -2.41 -4.32 -8.01
N PRO A 82 -3.33 -5.28 -7.81
CA PRO A 82 -3.96 -5.99 -8.92
C PRO A 82 -4.67 -5.02 -9.88
N ARG A 83 -4.51 -5.26 -11.18
CA ARG A 83 -5.22 -4.50 -12.21
C ARG A 83 -6.73 -4.75 -12.13
N GLU A 84 -7.52 -3.78 -12.55
CA GLU A 84 -8.99 -3.84 -12.51
C GLU A 84 -9.57 -5.13 -13.10
N GLU A 85 -9.04 -5.57 -14.21
CA GLU A 85 -9.48 -6.81 -14.91
C GLU A 85 -9.36 -8.07 -14.05
N PHE A 86 -8.45 -8.09 -13.06
CA PHE A 86 -8.27 -9.20 -12.13
C PHE A 86 -9.12 -9.06 -10.85
N HIS A 87 -9.64 -7.88 -10.56
CA HIS A 87 -10.59 -7.67 -9.46
C HIS A 87 -12.01 -8.17 -9.78
N GLN A 88 -12.36 -8.24 -11.05
CA GLN A 88 -13.69 -8.66 -11.49
C GLN A 88 -13.84 -10.19 -11.62
N GLN A 89 -12.78 -10.92 -11.30
CA GLN A 89 -12.83 -12.39 -11.39
C GLN A 89 -13.54 -12.97 -10.18
N ASN A 90 -14.39 -13.93 -10.50
CA ASN A 90 -15.26 -14.74 -9.66
C ASN A 90 -14.97 -14.67 -8.16
N LEU A 91 -15.84 -13.95 -7.44
CA LEU A 91 -15.81 -13.74 -5.99
C LEU A 91 -15.55 -15.04 -5.17
N ILE A 92 -16.08 -16.17 -5.61
CA ILE A 92 -15.92 -17.46 -4.92
C ILE A 92 -14.50 -17.99 -5.07
N LEU A 93 -13.91 -17.87 -6.25
CA LEU A 93 -12.52 -18.28 -6.49
C LEU A 93 -11.54 -17.39 -5.78
N ASP A 94 -11.82 -16.09 -5.69
CA ASP A 94 -10.98 -15.14 -4.94
C ASP A 94 -11.01 -15.44 -3.44
N ILE A 95 -12.18 -15.73 -2.87
CA ILE A 95 -12.31 -16.15 -1.47
C ILE A 95 -11.54 -17.44 -1.21
N ILE A 96 -11.65 -18.44 -2.09
CA ILE A 96 -10.94 -19.72 -1.96
C ILE A 96 -9.42 -19.49 -2.07
N TRP A 97 -8.99 -18.72 -3.06
CA TRP A 97 -7.58 -18.42 -3.29
C TRP A 97 -6.96 -17.74 -2.07
N TYR A 98 -7.55 -16.66 -1.62
CA TYR A 98 -7.01 -15.88 -0.53
C TYR A 98 -7.12 -16.61 0.81
N ARG A 99 -8.25 -17.23 1.11
CA ARG A 99 -8.48 -17.85 2.41
C ARG A 99 -7.74 -19.17 2.61
N PHE A 100 -7.59 -19.97 1.57
CA PHE A 100 -7.04 -21.33 1.65
C PHE A 100 -5.63 -21.46 1.08
N LEU A 101 -5.26 -20.70 0.07
CA LEU A 101 -3.98 -20.81 -0.61
C LEU A 101 -2.97 -19.75 -0.18
N VAL A 102 -3.42 -18.53 0.12
CA VAL A 102 -2.52 -17.44 0.55
C VAL A 102 -2.53 -17.24 2.06
N TYR A 103 -3.42 -17.89 2.79
CA TYR A 103 -3.58 -17.75 4.25
C TYR A 103 -3.77 -16.32 4.73
N ASP A 104 -4.34 -15.47 3.92
CA ASP A 104 -4.67 -14.12 4.34
C ASP A 104 -5.96 -14.16 5.15
N ARG A 105 -5.81 -14.19 6.48
CA ARG A 105 -6.94 -14.20 7.41
C ARG A 105 -7.65 -12.86 7.53
N THR A 106 -7.12 -11.84 6.88
CA THR A 106 -7.64 -10.47 6.95
C THR A 106 -8.60 -10.14 5.84
N ILE A 107 -8.96 -11.12 5.01
CA ILE A 107 -9.92 -10.88 3.95
C ILE A 107 -11.28 -10.58 4.56
N MET A 108 -11.45 -9.34 4.74
CA MET A 108 -12.74 -8.74 4.58
C MET A 108 -13.16 -8.93 3.13
N ILE A 109 -14.42 -9.24 2.94
CA ILE A 109 -15.14 -9.41 1.68
C ILE A 109 -14.47 -8.62 0.55
N PRO A 110 -14.19 -9.22 -0.61
CA PRO A 110 -13.60 -8.51 -1.74
C PRO A 110 -14.34 -7.20 -1.96
N GLN A 111 -13.65 -6.11 -1.75
CA GLN A 111 -14.24 -4.80 -1.97
C GLN A 111 -14.30 -4.55 -3.48
N GLU A 112 -15.30 -3.78 -3.89
CA GLU A 112 -15.37 -3.27 -5.24
C GLU A 112 -14.04 -2.60 -5.61
N TYR A 113 -13.57 -2.82 -6.84
CA TYR A 113 -12.37 -2.15 -7.33
C TYR A 113 -12.51 -0.63 -7.16
N VAL A 114 -11.48 -0.03 -6.59
CA VAL A 114 -11.38 1.41 -6.44
C VAL A 114 -10.12 1.90 -7.14
N ASP A 115 -10.26 2.86 -8.03
CA ASP A 115 -9.11 3.56 -8.58
C ASP A 115 -8.53 4.48 -7.50
N TYR A 116 -7.54 3.96 -6.78
CA TYR A 116 -6.92 4.67 -5.67
C TYR A 116 -6.15 5.94 -6.11
N LYS A 117 -5.82 6.08 -7.39
CA LYS A 117 -5.06 7.22 -7.91
C LYS A 117 -5.74 8.56 -7.66
N GLN A 118 -7.07 8.59 -7.63
CA GLN A 118 -7.83 9.79 -7.31
C GLN A 118 -7.61 10.31 -5.87
N TYR A 119 -7.12 9.46 -4.98
CA TYR A 119 -6.86 9.81 -3.57
C TYR A 119 -5.39 10.18 -3.30
N MET A 120 -4.52 10.05 -4.30
CA MET A 120 -3.08 10.33 -4.19
C MET A 120 -2.75 11.80 -4.47
N THR A 121 -3.47 12.72 -3.86
CA THR A 121 -3.36 14.17 -4.17
C THR A 121 -1.97 14.75 -3.92
N ASP A 122 -1.26 14.21 -2.93
CA ASP A 122 0.09 14.66 -2.53
C ASP A 122 1.22 13.96 -3.31
N PHE A 123 0.86 13.07 -4.22
CA PHE A 123 1.82 12.27 -5.00
C PHE A 123 1.62 12.45 -6.49
N GLU A 124 2.69 12.26 -7.24
CA GLU A 124 2.65 12.09 -8.69
C GLU A 124 3.30 10.77 -9.08
N ILE A 125 2.72 10.10 -10.06
CA ILE A 125 3.26 8.86 -10.63
C ILE A 125 4.38 9.25 -11.60
N ILE A 126 5.59 8.74 -11.38
CA ILE A 126 6.75 8.99 -12.24
C ILE A 126 7.08 7.79 -13.13
N GLU A 127 6.62 6.61 -12.77
CA GLU A 127 6.85 5.39 -13.54
C GLU A 127 5.69 4.42 -13.33
N THR A 128 5.33 3.69 -14.38
CA THR A 128 4.32 2.62 -14.35
C THR A 128 4.88 1.38 -15.02
N GLU A 129 4.81 0.26 -14.32
CA GLU A 129 5.21 -1.05 -14.82
C GLU A 129 4.11 -2.08 -14.57
N ASN A 130 4.15 -3.20 -15.30
CA ASN A 130 3.28 -4.36 -15.05
C ASN A 130 4.12 -5.56 -14.64
N GLU A 131 3.73 -6.20 -13.55
CA GLU A 131 4.33 -7.43 -13.06
C GLU A 131 3.24 -8.46 -12.77
N TYR A 132 3.14 -9.50 -13.60
CA TYR A 132 2.05 -10.49 -13.53
C TYR A 132 0.67 -9.82 -13.59
N ASN A 133 -0.14 -9.99 -12.54
CA ASN A 133 -1.48 -9.41 -12.43
C ASN A 133 -1.50 -8.01 -11.86
N ASN A 134 -0.38 -7.53 -11.38
CA ASN A 134 -0.26 -6.23 -10.72
C ASN A 134 0.23 -5.14 -11.67
N GLU A 135 -0.25 -3.95 -11.44
CA GLU A 135 0.31 -2.70 -11.94
C GLU A 135 1.13 -2.06 -10.83
N ILE A 136 2.34 -1.64 -11.14
CA ILE A 136 3.27 -1.03 -10.20
C ILE A 136 3.41 0.44 -10.54
N HIS A 137 3.12 1.30 -9.58
CA HIS A 137 3.33 2.74 -9.70
C HIS A 137 4.45 3.18 -8.77
N THR A 138 5.51 3.74 -9.33
CA THR A 138 6.51 4.48 -8.57
C THR A 138 6.11 5.94 -8.52
N CYS A 139 5.99 6.47 -7.31
CA CYS A 139 5.46 7.80 -7.04
C CYS A 139 6.46 8.62 -6.23
N ARG A 140 6.44 9.94 -6.43
CA ARG A 140 7.14 10.92 -5.59
C ARG A 140 6.15 11.92 -5.00
N LYS A 141 6.53 12.58 -3.92
CA LYS A 141 5.75 13.68 -3.38
C LYS A 141 5.66 14.82 -4.40
N ARG A 142 4.49 15.43 -4.49
CA ARG A 142 4.33 16.68 -5.24
C ARG A 142 5.09 17.79 -4.54
N ASN A 143 5.83 18.55 -5.31
CA ASN A 143 6.51 19.74 -4.79
C ASN A 143 5.48 20.86 -4.68
N ILE A 144 5.14 21.28 -3.45
CA ILE A 144 4.14 22.34 -3.22
C ILE A 144 4.56 23.65 -3.89
N MET A 145 5.86 23.86 -4.10
CA MET A 145 6.39 25.05 -4.77
C MET A 145 6.11 25.08 -6.29
N GLU A 146 5.90 23.91 -6.93
CA GLU A 146 5.58 23.82 -8.36
C GLU A 146 4.10 24.07 -8.65
N VAL A 147 3.23 23.96 -7.66
CA VAL A 147 1.76 24.15 -7.79
C VAL A 147 1.36 25.62 -7.62
N ALA A 148 2.23 26.47 -7.10
CA ALA A 148 1.96 27.88 -6.80
C ALA A 148 2.30 28.88 -7.94
N ILE A 149 2.65 28.36 -9.11
CA ILE A 149 2.95 29.21 -10.29
C ILE A 149 1.85 29.07 -11.35
#